data_60e812fe21aafcb4120088e789b813c9
#
_entry.id   60e812fe21aafcb4120088e789b813c9
#
_cell.length_a   1.000
_cell.length_b   1.000
_cell.length_c   1.000
_cell.angle_alpha   90.00
_cell.angle_beta   90.00
_cell.angle_gamma   90.00
#
_symmetry.space_group_name_H-M   'P 1'
#
loop_
_entity.id
_entity.type
_entity.pdbx_description
1 polymer ?
#
loop_
_entity_poly.entity_id
_entity_poly.type
_entity_poly.pdbx_seq_one_letter_code
_entity_poly.pdbx_strand_id
1 'polypeptide(L)'
;MSPKRLEDMYDAVIVGAGAAGLSAALGLLRSPEITELKEQGVDPKILVVSKLQPLRSHTGSAEGGIAASLGNVESDDWHWHYYDTIKGGDWLVDQDAAKLLAEYAPQTVINLERQGVAFSRTEDGHIAQRRFGGHTREFGGARSKRAAYAADRHRPTRFCTPCWAAVAVAAGVEFAEEWYVTDLVLADDGKQAAGIVAFDTRFGQ
;
A
#
# COMPACT_ATOMS: atom_id res chain seq x y z
N MET A 1 -10.00 -29.37 6.96
CA MET A 1 -8.71 -28.72 7.23
C MET A 1 -8.69 -28.36 8.69
N SER A 2 -7.64 -28.66 9.43
CA SER A 2 -7.48 -28.17 10.79
C SER A 2 -7.18 -26.66 10.79
N PRO A 3 -7.61 -25.89 11.81
CA PRO A 3 -7.27 -24.49 11.91
C PRO A 3 -5.75 -24.32 11.94
N LYS A 4 -5.26 -23.33 11.22
CA LYS A 4 -3.84 -22.98 11.26
C LYS A 4 -3.54 -22.39 12.62
N ARG A 5 -2.61 -23.00 13.35
CA ARG A 5 -2.11 -22.43 14.60
C ARG A 5 -0.97 -21.47 14.23
N LEU A 6 -1.11 -20.20 14.56
CA LEU A 6 -0.04 -19.23 14.44
C LEU A 6 0.96 -19.42 15.59
N GLU A 7 2.19 -19.03 15.38
CA GLU A 7 3.17 -18.97 16.44
C GLU A 7 2.80 -17.88 17.46
N ASP A 8 3.21 -18.07 18.71
CA ASP A 8 2.88 -17.12 19.78
C ASP A 8 3.74 -15.85 19.73
N MET A 9 4.90 -15.88 19.01
CA MET A 9 5.86 -14.78 18.95
C MET A 9 6.31 -14.52 17.51
N TYR A 10 6.29 -13.25 17.14
CA TYR A 10 6.81 -12.72 15.90
C TYR A 10 7.68 -11.48 16.17
N ASP A 11 8.69 -11.24 15.36
CA ASP A 11 9.52 -10.03 15.43
C ASP A 11 8.74 -8.81 14.92
N ALA A 12 7.83 -9.02 13.97
CA ALA A 12 6.91 -7.97 13.49
C ALA A 12 5.56 -8.54 13.10
N VAL A 13 4.49 -7.83 13.47
CA VAL A 13 3.12 -8.13 13.06
C VAL A 13 2.56 -6.93 12.30
N ILE A 14 2.15 -7.15 11.07
CA ILE A 14 1.56 -6.13 10.18
C ILE A 14 0.06 -6.43 10.04
N VAL A 15 -0.77 -5.51 10.49
CA VAL A 15 -2.23 -5.64 10.42
C VAL A 15 -2.74 -4.96 9.15
N GLY A 16 -3.22 -5.76 8.22
CA GLY A 16 -3.74 -5.32 6.93
C GLY A 16 -2.79 -5.59 5.77
N ALA A 17 -3.27 -6.28 4.73
CA ALA A 17 -2.53 -6.64 3.52
C ALA A 17 -2.94 -5.78 2.30
N GLY A 18 -3.28 -4.52 2.52
CA GLY A 18 -3.39 -3.52 1.46
C GLY A 18 -2.02 -2.97 1.04
N ALA A 19 -2.00 -1.92 0.19
CA ALA A 19 -0.75 -1.33 -0.28
C ALA A 19 0.18 -0.90 0.86
N ALA A 20 -0.36 -0.28 1.91
CA ALA A 20 0.43 0.18 3.05
C ALA A 20 1.10 -0.98 3.79
N GLY A 21 0.33 -2.02 4.16
CA GLY A 21 0.88 -3.18 4.88
C GLY A 21 1.87 -3.99 4.06
N LEU A 22 1.59 -4.22 2.77
CA LEU A 22 2.52 -4.91 1.88
C LEU A 22 3.80 -4.10 1.65
N SER A 23 3.69 -2.77 1.53
CA SER A 23 4.86 -1.89 1.41
C SER A 23 5.68 -1.87 2.70
N ALA A 24 5.03 -1.90 3.87
CA ALA A 24 5.71 -2.02 5.15
C ALA A 24 6.48 -3.35 5.27
N ALA A 25 5.85 -4.46 4.87
CA ALA A 25 6.52 -5.77 4.84
C ALA A 25 7.75 -5.79 3.93
N LEU A 26 7.62 -5.22 2.71
CA LEU A 26 8.74 -5.13 1.77
C LEU A 26 9.84 -4.20 2.27
N GLY A 27 9.48 -3.07 2.89
CA GLY A 27 10.43 -2.13 3.49
C GLY A 27 11.20 -2.80 4.62
N LEU A 28 10.51 -3.51 5.50
CA LEU A 28 11.11 -4.23 6.60
C LEU A 28 12.10 -5.31 6.11
N LEU A 29 11.68 -6.12 5.13
CA LEU A 29 12.54 -7.16 4.55
C LEU A 29 13.82 -6.63 3.87
N ARG A 30 13.81 -5.38 3.45
CA ARG A 30 14.95 -4.70 2.80
C ARG A 30 15.71 -3.79 3.74
N SER A 31 15.31 -3.74 5.01
CA SER A 31 15.99 -2.90 5.99
C SER A 31 17.40 -3.44 6.28
N PRO A 32 18.35 -2.56 6.62
CA PRO A 32 19.68 -2.97 7.02
C PRO A 32 19.67 -3.93 8.19
N GLU A 33 18.78 -3.69 9.16
CA GLU A 33 18.65 -4.48 10.39
C GLU A 33 18.25 -5.93 10.08
N ILE A 34 17.27 -6.14 9.20
CA ILE A 34 16.85 -7.47 8.78
C ILE A 34 17.97 -8.16 7.96
N THR A 35 18.67 -7.41 7.14
CA THR A 35 19.80 -7.94 6.37
C THR A 35 20.91 -8.42 7.30
N GLU A 36 21.25 -7.62 8.30
CA GLU A 36 22.25 -7.98 9.30
C GLU A 36 21.86 -9.23 10.11
N LEU A 37 20.60 -9.32 10.55
CA LEU A 37 20.08 -10.51 11.25
C LEU A 37 20.24 -11.77 10.38
N LYS A 38 19.89 -11.69 9.11
CA LYS A 38 20.04 -12.83 8.17
C LYS A 38 21.50 -13.24 7.97
N GLU A 39 22.41 -12.28 7.89
CA GLU A 39 23.86 -12.53 7.80
C GLU A 39 24.39 -13.23 9.06
N GLN A 40 23.77 -12.96 10.21
CA GLN A 40 24.05 -13.64 11.49
C GLN A 40 23.38 -15.02 11.61
N GLY A 41 22.63 -15.46 10.59
CA GLY A 41 21.90 -16.73 10.58
C GLY A 41 20.58 -16.72 11.35
N VAL A 42 20.03 -15.54 11.64
CA VAL A 42 18.72 -15.36 12.28
C VAL A 42 17.68 -15.08 11.21
N ASP A 43 16.67 -15.93 11.09
CA ASP A 43 15.53 -15.70 10.22
C ASP A 43 14.41 -14.95 10.97
N PRO A 44 14.19 -13.67 10.69
CA PRO A 44 13.15 -12.88 11.37
C PRO A 44 11.76 -13.37 10.98
N LYS A 45 10.89 -13.54 11.95
CA LYS A 45 9.51 -13.97 11.78
C LYS A 45 8.60 -12.78 11.63
N ILE A 46 8.08 -12.57 10.44
CA ILE A 46 7.18 -11.47 10.09
C ILE A 46 5.81 -12.05 9.76
N LEU A 47 4.76 -11.55 10.42
CA LEU A 47 3.38 -11.93 10.17
C LEU A 47 2.62 -10.76 9.50
N VAL A 48 1.93 -11.07 8.42
CA VAL A 48 0.93 -10.17 7.82
C VAL A 48 -0.46 -10.76 8.05
N VAL A 49 -1.28 -10.05 8.83
CA VAL A 49 -2.65 -10.46 9.15
C VAL A 49 -3.64 -9.69 8.28
N SER A 50 -4.57 -10.39 7.66
CA SER A 50 -5.60 -9.77 6.83
C SER A 50 -6.96 -10.42 7.04
N LYS A 51 -8.01 -9.59 7.19
CA LYS A 51 -9.38 -10.10 7.33
C LYS A 51 -9.93 -10.76 6.07
N LEU A 52 -9.34 -10.47 4.93
CA LEU A 52 -9.65 -11.08 3.63
C LEU A 52 -8.35 -11.53 2.98
N GLN A 53 -8.49 -12.29 1.91
CA GLN A 53 -7.36 -12.59 1.02
C GLN A 53 -6.76 -11.27 0.51
N PRO A 54 -5.41 -11.08 0.53
CA PRO A 54 -4.75 -9.79 0.27
C PRO A 54 -5.14 -9.09 -1.04
N LEU A 55 -5.39 -9.87 -2.10
CA LEU A 55 -5.82 -9.33 -3.40
C LEU A 55 -7.25 -8.74 -3.37
N ARG A 56 -7.99 -8.96 -2.30
CA ARG A 56 -9.33 -8.39 -2.07
C ARG A 56 -9.33 -7.15 -1.19
N SER A 57 -8.17 -6.53 -1.00
CA SER A 57 -8.05 -5.25 -0.32
C SER A 57 -8.68 -4.12 -1.13
N HIS A 58 -8.94 -2.98 -0.50
CA HIS A 58 -9.38 -1.77 -1.22
C HIS A 58 -8.40 -1.35 -2.31
N THR A 59 -7.09 -1.50 -2.07
CA THR A 59 -6.07 -1.26 -3.10
C THR A 59 -6.24 -2.21 -4.28
N GLY A 60 -6.52 -3.49 -4.03
CA GLY A 60 -6.80 -4.48 -5.06
C GLY A 60 -8.08 -4.21 -5.85
N SER A 61 -9.05 -3.55 -5.22
CA SER A 61 -10.35 -3.20 -5.83
C SER A 61 -10.36 -1.81 -6.47
N ALA A 62 -9.26 -1.04 -6.39
CA ALA A 62 -9.20 0.31 -6.93
C ALA A 62 -9.14 0.30 -8.46
N GLU A 63 -10.09 0.99 -9.10
CA GLU A 63 -10.23 1.09 -10.56
C GLU A 63 -9.91 2.49 -11.11
N GLY A 64 -9.84 3.49 -10.24
CA GLY A 64 -9.64 4.90 -10.60
C GLY A 64 -8.26 5.22 -11.17
N GLY A 65 -7.27 4.49 -10.75
CA GLY A 65 -5.85 4.81 -10.97
C GLY A 65 -5.24 5.48 -9.74
N ILE A 66 -3.98 5.87 -9.86
CA ILE A 66 -3.23 6.55 -8.81
C ILE A 66 -2.99 8.00 -9.25
N ALA A 67 -3.41 8.96 -8.42
CA ALA A 67 -3.12 10.37 -8.66
C ALA A 67 -1.64 10.65 -8.42
N ALA A 68 -0.95 11.16 -9.44
CA ALA A 68 0.45 11.55 -9.36
C ALA A 68 0.76 12.62 -10.41
N SER A 69 1.44 13.67 -10.01
CA SER A 69 1.80 14.77 -10.91
C SER A 69 3.03 14.41 -11.74
N LEU A 70 2.88 13.46 -12.68
CA LEU A 70 3.97 12.98 -13.54
C LEU A 70 4.30 13.95 -14.67
N GLY A 71 3.33 14.76 -15.10
CA GLY A 71 3.53 15.68 -16.23
C GLY A 71 3.67 15.00 -17.61
N ASN A 72 3.37 13.71 -17.73
CA ASN A 72 3.62 12.94 -18.95
C ASN A 72 2.70 13.30 -20.13
N VAL A 73 1.48 13.70 -19.85
CA VAL A 73 0.44 13.95 -20.87
C VAL A 73 0.17 15.44 -21.02
N GLU A 74 0.27 16.18 -19.95
CA GLU A 74 0.14 17.62 -19.89
C GLU A 74 0.92 18.14 -18.67
N SER A 75 1.28 19.42 -18.66
CA SER A 75 1.97 20.03 -17.52
C SER A 75 1.19 19.83 -16.23
N ASP A 76 1.83 19.37 -15.20
CA ASP A 76 1.27 19.16 -13.86
C ASP A 76 2.31 19.50 -12.79
N ASP A 77 1.82 19.77 -11.57
CA ASP A 77 2.64 20.15 -10.43
C ASP A 77 2.06 19.52 -9.16
N TRP A 78 2.92 19.01 -8.28
CA TRP A 78 2.48 18.38 -7.05
C TRP A 78 1.81 19.35 -6.07
N HIS A 79 2.10 20.67 -6.15
CA HIS A 79 1.40 21.69 -5.35
C HIS A 79 -0.07 21.80 -5.76
N TRP A 80 -0.40 21.62 -7.03
CA TRP A 80 -1.79 21.56 -7.48
C TRP A 80 -2.48 20.29 -6.98
N HIS A 81 -1.77 19.17 -6.96
CA HIS A 81 -2.25 17.92 -6.38
C HIS A 81 -2.51 18.07 -4.87
N TYR A 82 -1.59 18.69 -4.15
CA TYR A 82 -1.71 19.00 -2.74
C TYR A 82 -2.95 19.88 -2.47
N TYR A 83 -3.11 20.97 -3.22
CA TYR A 83 -4.27 21.84 -3.12
C TYR A 83 -5.59 21.10 -3.35
N ASP A 84 -5.68 20.29 -4.40
CA ASP A 84 -6.86 19.49 -4.72
C ASP A 84 -7.19 18.49 -3.60
N THR A 85 -6.17 17.91 -2.97
CA THR A 85 -6.33 16.96 -1.85
C THR A 85 -6.92 17.66 -0.63
N ILE A 86 -6.40 18.83 -0.26
CA ILE A 86 -6.91 19.61 0.87
C ILE A 86 -8.34 20.10 0.60
N LYS A 87 -8.57 20.67 -0.58
CA LYS A 87 -9.88 21.16 -0.99
C LYS A 87 -10.92 20.04 -1.07
N GLY A 88 -10.53 18.87 -1.61
CA GLY A 88 -11.40 17.70 -1.69
C GLY A 88 -11.78 17.11 -0.33
N GLY A 89 -10.99 17.35 0.69
CA GLY A 89 -11.28 17.00 2.08
C GLY A 89 -11.89 18.13 2.89
N ASP A 90 -12.50 19.13 2.22
CA ASP A 90 -13.17 20.28 2.85
C ASP A 90 -12.28 21.04 3.85
N TRP A 91 -10.98 21.08 3.62
CA TRP A 91 -9.96 21.72 4.46
C TRP A 91 -9.80 21.11 5.87
N LEU A 92 -10.40 19.92 6.09
CA LEU A 92 -10.37 19.20 7.38
C LEU A 92 -9.29 18.11 7.42
N VAL A 93 -8.54 17.93 6.34
CA VAL A 93 -7.48 16.91 6.25
C VAL A 93 -6.23 17.29 7.02
N ASP A 94 -5.47 16.29 7.44
CA ASP A 94 -4.09 16.50 7.89
C ASP A 94 -3.25 17.02 6.71
N GLN A 95 -2.84 18.27 6.82
CA GLN A 95 -2.16 18.96 5.71
C GLN A 95 -0.74 18.45 5.50
N ASP A 96 -0.04 17.99 6.53
CA ASP A 96 1.29 17.41 6.41
C ASP A 96 1.22 16.06 5.69
N ALA A 97 0.24 15.22 6.04
CA ALA A 97 -0.02 13.96 5.35
C ALA A 97 -0.42 14.19 3.88
N ALA A 98 -1.27 15.17 3.60
CA ALA A 98 -1.67 15.54 2.23
C ALA A 98 -0.48 16.04 1.40
N LYS A 99 0.42 16.82 2.01
CA LYS A 99 1.66 17.28 1.37
C LYS A 99 2.55 16.10 1.00
N LEU A 100 2.85 15.22 1.97
CA LEU A 100 3.67 14.03 1.73
C LEU A 100 3.08 13.17 0.62
N LEU A 101 1.76 12.93 0.64
CA LEU A 101 1.08 12.17 -0.40
C LEU A 101 1.31 12.77 -1.78
N ALA A 102 1.08 14.08 -1.95
CA ALA A 102 1.17 14.73 -3.25
C ALA A 102 2.62 14.82 -3.77
N GLU A 103 3.55 15.12 -2.89
CA GLU A 103 4.98 15.28 -3.21
C GLU A 103 5.63 13.94 -3.61
N TYR A 104 5.32 12.85 -2.88
CA TYR A 104 5.90 11.53 -3.13
C TYR A 104 5.12 10.68 -4.14
N ALA A 105 3.91 11.06 -4.53
CA ALA A 105 3.10 10.30 -5.48
C ALA A 105 3.81 9.98 -6.80
N PRO A 106 4.53 10.90 -7.45
CA PRO A 106 5.27 10.60 -8.68
C PRO A 106 6.29 9.48 -8.49
N GLN A 107 7.11 9.57 -7.44
CA GLN A 107 8.11 8.54 -7.14
C GLN A 107 7.45 7.20 -6.78
N THR A 108 6.32 7.24 -6.08
CA THR A 108 5.56 6.03 -5.74
C THR A 108 5.07 5.30 -6.99
N VAL A 109 4.55 6.03 -7.99
CA VAL A 109 4.12 5.44 -9.27
C VAL A 109 5.30 4.77 -10.00
N ILE A 110 6.45 5.42 -10.06
CA ILE A 110 7.67 4.85 -10.66
C ILE A 110 8.14 3.60 -9.90
N ASN A 111 8.08 3.61 -8.57
CA ASN A 111 8.44 2.46 -7.76
C ASN A 111 7.48 1.28 -7.97
N LEU A 112 6.19 1.53 -8.07
CA LEU A 112 5.19 0.50 -8.40
C LEU A 112 5.43 -0.10 -9.79
N GLU A 113 5.78 0.73 -10.76
CA GLU A 113 6.15 0.25 -12.09
C GLU A 113 7.37 -0.68 -12.04
N ARG A 114 8.43 -0.29 -11.32
CA ARG A 114 9.62 -1.12 -11.11
C ARG A 114 9.32 -2.45 -10.40
N GLN A 115 8.26 -2.47 -9.61
CA GLN A 115 7.75 -3.68 -8.96
C GLN A 115 6.83 -4.51 -9.87
N GLY A 116 6.62 -4.10 -11.11
CA GLY A 116 5.87 -4.85 -12.12
C GLY A 116 4.42 -4.43 -12.31
N VAL A 117 3.98 -3.27 -11.79
CA VAL A 117 2.66 -2.73 -12.13
C VAL A 117 2.66 -2.29 -13.60
N ALA A 118 1.79 -2.91 -14.39
CA ALA A 118 1.66 -2.64 -15.82
C ALA A 118 0.77 -1.41 -16.06
N PHE A 119 1.34 -0.22 -15.93
CA PHE A 119 0.62 1.00 -16.30
C PHE A 119 0.37 1.07 -17.82
N SER A 120 -0.75 1.67 -18.22
CA SER A 120 -1.00 2.02 -19.61
C SER A 120 0.03 3.03 -20.12
N ARG A 121 0.31 2.99 -21.40
CA ARG A 121 1.31 3.85 -22.04
C ARG A 121 0.67 4.81 -23.03
N THR A 122 1.31 5.95 -23.19
CA THR A 122 1.14 6.86 -24.30
C THR A 122 1.86 6.29 -25.54
N GLU A 123 1.62 6.87 -26.73
CA GLU A 123 2.29 6.43 -27.97
C GLU A 123 3.81 6.58 -27.92
N ASP A 124 4.30 7.58 -27.19
CA ASP A 124 5.73 7.85 -26.96
C ASP A 124 6.34 7.07 -25.77
N GLY A 125 5.56 6.14 -25.17
CA GLY A 125 6.03 5.18 -24.16
C GLY A 125 5.98 5.67 -22.71
N HIS A 126 5.50 6.88 -22.43
CA HIS A 126 5.33 7.36 -21.07
C HIS A 126 4.12 6.71 -20.37
N ILE A 127 4.09 6.73 -19.03
CA ILE A 127 2.92 6.28 -18.27
C ILE A 127 1.73 7.17 -18.64
N ALA A 128 0.66 6.55 -19.15
CA ALA A 128 -0.54 7.25 -19.52
C ALA A 128 -1.31 7.74 -18.28
N GLN A 129 -1.83 8.96 -18.37
CA GLN A 129 -2.63 9.59 -17.33
C GLN A 129 -3.97 10.04 -17.89
N ARG A 130 -5.01 9.97 -17.07
CA ARG A 130 -6.37 10.37 -17.43
C ARG A 130 -6.93 11.39 -16.44
N ARG A 131 -7.96 12.10 -16.89
CA ARG A 131 -8.76 12.94 -15.98
C ARG A 131 -9.52 12.08 -15.00
N PHE A 132 -9.55 12.55 -13.77
CA PHE A 132 -10.37 11.97 -12.71
C PHE A 132 -11.04 13.11 -11.92
N GLY A 133 -12.08 12.78 -11.14
CA GLY A 133 -12.82 13.80 -10.38
C GLY A 133 -11.90 14.54 -9.39
N GLY A 134 -12.05 15.85 -9.30
CA GLY A 134 -11.30 16.70 -8.36
C GLY A 134 -9.91 17.10 -8.78
N HIS A 135 -9.33 16.53 -9.85
CA HIS A 135 -8.00 16.92 -10.31
C HIS A 135 -8.06 18.20 -11.16
N THR A 136 -7.36 19.25 -10.69
CA THR A 136 -7.29 20.54 -11.37
C THR A 136 -5.84 21.01 -11.54
N ARG A 137 -5.61 21.95 -12.43
CA ARG A 137 -4.37 22.70 -12.56
C ARG A 137 -4.53 24.08 -11.94
N GLU A 138 -3.42 24.71 -11.62
CA GLU A 138 -3.41 26.12 -11.19
C GLU A 138 -4.40 26.41 -10.05
N PHE A 139 -4.38 25.52 -9.02
CA PHE A 139 -5.16 25.71 -7.80
C PHE A 139 -6.68 25.85 -8.02
N GLY A 140 -7.27 24.95 -8.77
CA GLY A 140 -8.71 24.91 -9.02
C GLY A 140 -9.13 25.38 -10.41
N GLY A 141 -8.19 25.55 -11.34
CA GLY A 141 -8.43 25.92 -12.74
C GLY A 141 -8.95 24.76 -13.60
N ALA A 142 -8.39 24.56 -14.78
CA ALA A 142 -8.80 23.52 -15.71
C ALA A 142 -8.58 22.11 -15.14
N ARG A 143 -9.39 21.12 -15.56
CA ARG A 143 -9.23 19.71 -15.15
C ARG A 143 -7.90 19.13 -15.63
N SER A 144 -7.17 18.47 -14.72
CA SER A 144 -5.89 17.83 -14.99
C SER A 144 -6.01 16.33 -15.28
N LYS A 145 -5.12 15.83 -16.13
CA LYS A 145 -4.90 14.40 -16.38
C LYS A 145 -3.80 13.88 -15.43
N ARG A 146 -4.16 13.60 -14.18
CA ARG A 146 -3.22 13.21 -13.12
C ARG A 146 -3.28 11.74 -12.74
N ALA A 147 -4.38 11.04 -13.01
CA ALA A 147 -4.55 9.67 -12.62
C ALA A 147 -3.78 8.71 -13.55
N ALA A 148 -2.67 8.14 -13.09
CA ALA A 148 -1.98 7.02 -13.72
C ALA A 148 -2.82 5.75 -13.55
N TYR A 149 -3.05 5.00 -14.62
CA TYR A 149 -3.93 3.83 -14.61
C TYR A 149 -3.26 2.61 -15.25
N ALA A 150 -3.65 1.42 -14.79
CA ALA A 150 -3.19 0.17 -15.36
C ALA A 150 -3.91 -0.14 -16.68
N ALA A 151 -3.24 -0.89 -17.55
CA ALA A 151 -3.72 -1.24 -18.89
C ALA A 151 -5.06 -1.98 -18.90
N ASP A 152 -5.36 -2.73 -17.86
CA ASP A 152 -6.59 -3.49 -17.71
C ASP A 152 -7.44 -2.97 -16.55
N ARG A 153 -8.41 -2.12 -16.88
CA ARG A 153 -9.35 -1.57 -15.91
C ARG A 153 -10.31 -2.62 -15.32
N HIS A 154 -10.37 -3.81 -15.90
CA HIS A 154 -11.21 -4.92 -15.43
C HIS A 154 -10.50 -5.86 -14.46
N ARG A 155 -9.22 -5.61 -14.17
CA ARG A 155 -8.42 -6.38 -13.20
C ARG A 155 -7.79 -5.47 -12.15
N PRO A 156 -8.58 -4.92 -11.22
CA PRO A 156 -8.11 -3.99 -10.19
C PRO A 156 -7.02 -4.58 -9.27
N THR A 157 -6.95 -5.90 -9.16
CA THR A 157 -5.98 -6.63 -8.34
C THR A 157 -4.51 -6.45 -8.75
N ARG A 158 -4.25 -5.80 -9.89
CA ARG A 158 -2.88 -5.65 -10.40
C ARG A 158 -2.00 -4.74 -9.56
N PHE A 159 -2.55 -3.73 -8.88
CA PHE A 159 -1.74 -2.84 -8.06
C PHE A 159 -1.11 -3.53 -6.85
N CYS A 160 -1.81 -4.48 -6.23
CA CYS A 160 -1.29 -5.22 -5.08
C CYS A 160 -0.50 -6.48 -5.48
N THR A 161 -0.79 -7.06 -6.65
CA THR A 161 -0.22 -8.35 -7.05
C THR A 161 1.32 -8.37 -7.02
N PRO A 162 2.04 -7.38 -7.58
CA PRO A 162 3.50 -7.40 -7.53
C PRO A 162 4.06 -7.27 -6.11
N CYS A 163 3.47 -6.38 -5.31
CA CYS A 163 3.87 -6.23 -3.91
C CYS A 163 3.61 -7.51 -3.12
N TRP A 164 2.42 -8.09 -3.29
CA TRP A 164 2.05 -9.35 -2.61
C TRP A 164 2.94 -10.52 -3.06
N ALA A 165 3.17 -10.66 -4.36
CA ALA A 165 4.06 -11.71 -4.87
C ALA A 165 5.49 -11.55 -4.33
N ALA A 166 6.03 -10.35 -4.28
CA ALA A 166 7.36 -10.10 -3.73
C ALA A 166 7.45 -10.47 -2.24
N VAL A 167 6.42 -10.13 -1.46
CA VAL A 167 6.36 -10.49 -0.03
C VAL A 167 6.15 -11.99 0.14
N ALA A 168 5.29 -12.62 -0.67
CA ALA A 168 4.98 -14.04 -0.55
C ALA A 168 6.17 -14.95 -0.83
N VAL A 169 7.07 -14.53 -1.73
CA VAL A 169 8.30 -15.30 -2.02
C VAL A 169 9.47 -14.91 -1.12
N ALA A 170 9.33 -13.88 -0.31
CA ALA A 170 10.38 -13.47 0.61
C ALA A 170 10.42 -14.41 1.81
N ALA A 171 11.60 -14.93 2.12
CA ALA A 171 11.81 -15.71 3.33
C ALA A 171 11.44 -14.90 4.59
N GLY A 172 10.80 -15.54 5.56
CA GLY A 172 10.47 -14.96 6.86
C GLY A 172 9.13 -14.22 6.92
N VAL A 173 8.32 -14.20 5.85
CA VAL A 173 6.96 -13.62 5.91
C VAL A 173 5.91 -14.72 5.95
N GLU A 174 5.07 -14.65 6.95
CA GLU A 174 3.89 -15.48 7.10
C GLU A 174 2.62 -14.68 6.85
N PHE A 175 1.61 -15.30 6.20
CA PHE A 175 0.31 -14.69 5.96
C PHE A 175 -0.79 -15.41 6.75
N ALA A 176 -1.53 -14.64 7.54
CA ALA A 176 -2.79 -15.04 8.15
C ALA A 176 -3.94 -14.38 7.40
N GLU A 177 -4.43 -15.08 6.38
CA GLU A 177 -5.57 -14.65 5.56
C GLU A 177 -6.88 -15.07 6.20
N GLU A 178 -7.92 -14.22 6.08
CA GLU A 178 -9.23 -14.43 6.70
C GLU A 178 -9.18 -14.48 8.24
N TRP A 179 -8.27 -13.69 8.81
CA TRP A 179 -8.17 -13.44 10.24
C TRP A 179 -8.62 -12.04 10.59
N TYR A 180 -9.50 -11.94 11.58
CA TYR A 180 -10.03 -10.66 12.06
C TYR A 180 -9.34 -10.25 13.35
N VAL A 181 -8.64 -9.12 13.30
CA VAL A 181 -8.00 -8.52 14.49
C VAL A 181 -9.07 -7.76 15.26
N THR A 182 -9.26 -8.12 16.52
CA THR A 182 -10.25 -7.52 17.42
C THR A 182 -9.63 -6.48 18.33
N ASP A 183 -8.42 -6.73 18.82
CA ASP A 183 -7.82 -5.92 19.86
C ASP A 183 -6.32 -5.75 19.66
N LEU A 184 -5.81 -4.67 20.23
CA LEU A 184 -4.38 -4.40 20.41
C LEU A 184 -4.01 -4.75 21.85
N VAL A 185 -3.02 -5.62 22.00
CA VAL A 185 -2.44 -5.92 23.32
C VAL A 185 -1.37 -4.88 23.62
N LEU A 186 -1.47 -4.25 24.78
CA LEU A 186 -0.48 -3.32 25.27
C LEU A 186 0.43 -4.01 26.28
N ALA A 187 1.68 -3.58 26.38
CA ALA A 187 2.60 -3.97 27.43
C ALA A 187 2.11 -3.46 28.82
N ASP A 188 2.73 -3.92 29.88
CA ASP A 188 2.35 -3.58 31.26
C ASP A 188 2.37 -2.08 31.56
N ASP A 189 3.14 -1.29 30.81
CA ASP A 189 3.18 0.17 30.90
C ASP A 189 1.98 0.87 30.27
N GLY A 190 1.12 0.12 29.53
CA GLY A 190 -0.04 0.63 28.81
C GLY A 190 0.27 1.57 27.64
N LYS A 191 1.53 1.68 27.22
CA LYS A 191 1.98 2.65 26.20
C LYS A 191 2.55 1.99 24.95
N GLN A 192 3.12 0.80 25.09
CA GLN A 192 3.71 0.08 23.96
C GLN A 192 2.76 -1.01 23.45
N ALA A 193 2.68 -1.14 22.14
CA ALA A 193 2.01 -2.28 21.53
C ALA A 193 2.87 -3.54 21.73
N ALA A 194 2.30 -4.56 22.33
CA ALA A 194 2.96 -5.84 22.64
C ALA A 194 2.44 -6.98 21.76
N GLY A 195 1.28 -6.83 21.14
CA GLY A 195 0.69 -7.86 20.30
C GLY A 195 -0.71 -7.51 19.81
N ILE A 196 -1.35 -8.49 19.23
CA ILE A 196 -2.75 -8.40 18.76
C ILE A 196 -3.56 -9.60 19.23
N VAL A 197 -4.87 -9.43 19.35
CA VAL A 197 -5.84 -10.52 19.44
C VAL A 197 -6.54 -10.63 18.10
N ALA A 198 -6.56 -11.83 17.55
CA ALA A 198 -7.22 -12.10 16.28
C ALA A 198 -7.87 -13.49 16.28
N PHE A 199 -8.90 -13.69 15.48
CA PHE A 199 -9.52 -14.99 15.27
C PHE A 199 -9.62 -15.35 13.79
N ASP A 200 -9.49 -16.64 13.49
CA ASP A 200 -9.71 -17.19 12.15
C ASP A 200 -11.22 -17.19 11.83
N THR A 201 -11.64 -16.38 10.88
CA THR A 201 -13.05 -16.23 10.52
C THR A 201 -13.64 -17.47 9.87
N ARG A 202 -12.80 -18.37 9.35
CA ARG A 202 -13.23 -19.64 8.73
C ARG A 202 -13.64 -20.68 9.78
N PHE A 203 -13.01 -20.65 10.94
CA PHE A 203 -13.18 -21.65 11.99
C PHE A 203 -13.81 -21.08 13.27
N GLY A 204 -13.88 -19.75 13.42
CA GLY A 204 -14.42 -19.09 14.62
C GLY A 204 -13.53 -19.25 15.86
N GLN A 205 -12.22 -19.37 15.67
CA GLN A 205 -11.24 -19.58 16.73
C GLN A 205 -10.15 -18.50 16.71
#